data_710850525167871bff4b129b6b8d1d9e
#
_entry.id   710850525167871bff4b129b6b8d1d9e
#
_cell.length_a   1.000
_cell.length_b   1.000
_cell.length_c   1.000
_cell.angle_alpha   90.00
_cell.angle_beta   90.00
_cell.angle_gamma   90.00
#
_symmetry.space_group_name_H-M   'P 1'
#
loop_
_entity.id
_entity.type
_entity.pdbx_description
1 polymer ?
#
loop_
_entity_poly.entity_id
_entity_poly.type
_entity_poly.pdbx_seq_one_letter_code
_entity_poly.pdbx_strand_id
1 'polypeptide(L)' 'MKELLVSIAKGLVEDPDAVVVEQDEPAEDGTIVFHLHVAPDDMGRVIGKQGRIAKAIRVVMRAAAVRQNEKVVVEIG' A
#
# COMPACT_ATOMS: atom_id res chain seq x y z
N MET A 1 -6.79 -5.18 6.74
CA MET A 1 -5.61 -4.37 6.32
C MET A 1 -5.52 -4.20 4.82
N LYS A 2 -5.70 -5.26 4.05
CA LYS A 2 -5.63 -5.19 2.58
C LYS A 2 -6.62 -4.19 2.01
N GLU A 3 -7.85 -4.20 2.49
CA GLU A 3 -8.92 -3.32 2.02
C GLU A 3 -8.61 -1.84 2.26
N LEU A 4 -7.92 -1.54 3.36
CA LEU A 4 -7.50 -0.17 3.64
C LEU A 4 -6.54 0.32 2.56
N LEU A 5 -5.54 -0.48 2.21
CA LEU A 5 -4.57 -0.12 1.18
C LEU A 5 -5.26 0.03 -0.19
N VAL A 6 -6.17 -0.88 -0.52
CA VAL A 6 -6.95 -0.79 -1.76
C VAL A 6 -7.74 0.52 -1.81
N SER A 7 -8.42 0.87 -0.72
CA SER A 7 -9.21 2.10 -0.65
C SER A 7 -8.34 3.35 -0.83
N ILE A 8 -7.19 3.39 -0.18
CA ILE A 8 -6.27 4.52 -0.29
C ILE A 8 -5.81 4.66 -1.75
N ALA A 9 -5.37 3.56 -2.36
CA ALA A 9 -4.88 3.59 -3.73
C ALA A 9 -5.97 4.01 -4.72
N LYS A 10 -7.17 3.46 -4.59
CA LYS A 10 -8.30 3.82 -5.47
C LYS A 10 -8.68 5.29 -5.37
N GLY A 11 -8.47 5.90 -4.20
CA GLY A 11 -8.73 7.32 -4.03
C GLY A 11 -7.71 8.24 -4.68
N LEU A 12 -6.54 7.71 -5.04
CA LEU A 12 -5.43 8.50 -5.60
C LEU A 12 -5.31 8.38 -7.12
N VAL A 13 -5.78 7.29 -7.71
CA VAL A 13 -5.55 6.97 -9.13
C VAL A 13 -6.71 7.38 -10.01
N GLU A 14 -6.43 7.52 -11.31
CA GLU A 14 -7.47 7.75 -12.31
C GLU A 14 -8.09 6.46 -12.80
N ASP A 15 -7.36 5.34 -12.73
CA ASP A 15 -7.85 4.03 -13.17
C ASP A 15 -7.94 3.08 -11.97
N PRO A 16 -9.03 3.16 -11.20
CA PRO A 16 -9.18 2.33 -10.01
C PRO A 16 -9.30 0.83 -10.33
N ASP A 17 -9.75 0.49 -11.53
CA ASP A 17 -9.89 -0.92 -11.93
C ASP A 17 -8.53 -1.60 -12.09
N ALA A 18 -7.47 -0.83 -12.28
CA ALA A 18 -6.11 -1.37 -12.41
C ALA A 18 -5.41 -1.53 -11.05
N VAL A 19 -6.04 -1.12 -9.95
CA VAL A 19 -5.45 -1.27 -8.62
C VAL A 19 -5.51 -2.74 -8.21
N VAL A 20 -4.33 -3.30 -7.93
CA VAL A 20 -4.20 -4.67 -7.44
C VAL A 20 -3.30 -4.65 -6.21
N VAL A 21 -3.72 -5.30 -5.15
CA VAL A 21 -2.90 -5.49 -3.95
C VAL A 21 -2.70 -6.98 -3.75
N GLU A 22 -1.45 -7.39 -3.74
CA GLU A 22 -1.07 -8.77 -3.48
C GLU A 22 -0.49 -8.85 -2.07
N GLN A 23 -0.78 -9.93 -1.38
CA GLN A 23 -0.30 -10.17 -0.02
C GLN A 23 0.52 -11.45 -0.01
N ASP A 24 1.77 -11.33 0.43
CA ASP A 24 2.64 -12.49 0.60
C ASP A 24 2.23 -13.28 1.84
N GLU A 25 2.69 -14.52 1.93
CA GLU A 25 2.58 -15.28 3.18
C GLU A 25 3.35 -14.54 4.27
N PRO A 26 2.84 -14.54 5.52
CA PRO A 26 3.55 -13.89 6.61
C PRO A 26 4.97 -14.45 6.77
N ALA A 27 5.92 -13.54 7.04
CA ALA A 27 7.28 -13.94 7.34
C ALA A 27 7.33 -14.67 8.69
N GLU A 28 8.49 -15.24 9.03
CA GLU A 28 8.65 -15.99 10.28
C GLU A 28 8.32 -15.16 11.52
N ASP A 29 8.59 -13.85 11.47
CA ASP A 29 8.29 -12.93 12.57
C ASP A 29 6.85 -12.39 12.52
N GLY A 30 6.03 -12.86 11.57
CA GLY A 30 4.65 -12.44 11.39
C GLY A 30 4.47 -11.22 10.52
N THR A 31 5.55 -10.64 9.97
CA THR A 31 5.45 -9.46 9.10
C THR A 31 4.68 -9.80 7.83
N ILE A 32 3.70 -8.97 7.50
CA ILE A 32 2.87 -9.08 6.29
C ILE A 32 3.38 -8.08 5.27
N VAL A 33 3.66 -8.55 4.06
CA VAL A 33 4.10 -7.69 2.95
C VAL A 33 2.98 -7.55 1.95
N PHE A 34 2.58 -6.31 1.67
CA PHE A 34 1.63 -5.99 0.61
C PHE A 34 2.37 -5.41 -0.58
N HIS A 35 2.01 -5.87 -1.76
CA HIS A 35 2.53 -5.34 -3.02
C HIS A 35 1.40 -4.58 -3.72
N LEU A 36 1.56 -3.28 -3.88
CA LEU A 36 0.58 -2.43 -4.53
C LEU A 36 0.97 -2.22 -5.99
N HIS A 37 0.05 -2.53 -6.89
CA HIS A 37 0.19 -2.30 -8.32
C HIS A 37 -0.91 -1.38 -8.81
N VAL A 38 -0.56 -0.43 -9.64
CA VAL A 38 -1.51 0.50 -10.26
C VAL A 38 -1.18 0.59 -11.75
N ALA A 39 -2.06 1.25 -12.52
CA ALA A 39 -1.77 1.52 -13.92
C ALA A 39 -0.45 2.29 -14.06
N PRO A 40 0.37 2.03 -15.08
CA PRO A 40 1.65 2.73 -15.24
C PRO A 40 1.54 4.25 -15.21
N ASP A 41 0.49 4.81 -15.78
CA ASP A 41 0.26 6.25 -15.78
C ASP A 41 -0.09 6.81 -14.40
N ASP A 42 -0.48 5.94 -13.48
CA ASP A 42 -0.85 6.34 -12.12
C ASP A 42 0.28 6.18 -11.11
N MET A 43 1.41 5.62 -11.52
CA MET A 43 2.53 5.39 -10.59
C MET A 43 2.97 6.68 -9.89
N GLY A 44 3.06 7.79 -10.63
CA GLY A 44 3.42 9.07 -10.05
C GLY A 44 2.44 9.56 -8.99
N ARG A 45 1.18 9.16 -9.09
CA ARG A 45 0.13 9.57 -8.14
C ARG A 45 0.24 8.86 -6.79
N VAL A 46 0.74 7.62 -6.80
CA VAL A 46 0.91 6.85 -5.55
C VAL A 46 2.31 7.00 -4.97
N ILE A 47 3.28 7.44 -5.76
CA ILE A 47 4.63 7.72 -5.27
C ILE A 47 4.72 9.16 -4.79
N GLY A 48 4.25 10.10 -5.62
CA GLY A 48 4.32 11.52 -5.34
C GLY A 48 5.72 12.09 -5.51
N LYS A 49 5.81 13.41 -5.40
CA LYS A 49 7.07 14.12 -5.54
C LYS A 49 8.02 13.69 -4.41
N GLN A 50 9.20 13.22 -4.78
CA GLN A 50 10.22 12.75 -3.83
C GLN A 50 9.73 11.61 -2.94
N GLY A 51 8.74 10.84 -3.41
CA GLY A 51 8.21 9.71 -2.67
C GLY A 51 7.31 10.07 -1.50
N ARG A 52 6.82 11.30 -1.42
CA ARG A 52 6.02 11.77 -0.28
C ARG A 52 4.70 11.04 -0.11
N ILE A 53 4.03 10.72 -1.22
CA ILE A 53 2.75 10.00 -1.16
C ILE A 53 3.00 8.57 -0.69
N ALA A 54 4.02 7.91 -1.25
CA ALA A 54 4.38 6.56 -0.84
C ALA A 54 4.73 6.50 0.65
N LYS A 55 5.47 7.48 1.15
CA LYS A 55 5.78 7.57 2.59
C LYS A 55 4.52 7.72 3.43
N ALA A 56 3.58 8.57 2.98
CA ALA A 56 2.32 8.78 3.70
C ALA A 56 1.50 7.50 3.75
N ILE A 57 1.42 6.77 2.64
CA ILE A 57 0.72 5.48 2.58
C ILE A 57 1.32 4.52 3.60
N ARG A 58 2.65 4.42 3.64
CA ARG A 58 3.34 3.53 4.57
C ARG A 58 3.08 3.91 6.03
N VAL A 59 3.05 5.21 6.33
CA VAL A 59 2.77 5.68 7.69
C VAL A 59 1.35 5.31 8.11
N VAL A 60 0.36 5.52 7.24
CA VAL A 60 -1.03 5.18 7.54
C VAL A 60 -1.18 3.68 7.76
N MET A 61 -0.59 2.87 6.88
CA MET A 61 -0.68 1.41 6.98
C MET A 61 0.00 0.90 8.25
N ARG A 62 1.15 1.47 8.59
CA ARG A 62 1.86 1.10 9.80
C ARG A 62 1.06 1.45 11.05
N ALA A 63 0.46 2.63 11.09
CA ALA A 63 -0.36 3.06 12.22
C ALA A 63 -1.57 2.12 12.40
N ALA A 64 -2.24 1.75 11.31
CA ALA A 64 -3.35 0.81 11.36
C ALA A 64 -2.90 -0.57 11.83
N ALA A 65 -1.72 -1.02 11.38
CA ALA A 65 -1.15 -2.31 11.77
C ALA A 65 -0.86 -2.36 13.27
N VAL A 66 -0.30 -1.29 13.82
CA VAL A 66 -0.02 -1.20 15.27
C VAL A 66 -1.30 -1.38 16.07
N ARG A 67 -2.40 -0.77 15.63
CA ARG A 67 -3.70 -0.90 16.30
C ARG A 67 -4.22 -2.34 16.30
N GLN A 68 -3.83 -3.14 15.30
CA GLN A 68 -4.23 -4.54 15.16
C GLN A 68 -3.14 -5.49 15.68
N ASN A 69 -2.10 -4.95 16.31
CA ASN A 69 -0.97 -5.71 16.80
C ASN A 69 -0.30 -6.53 15.68
N GLU A 70 -0.14 -5.91 14.52
CA GLU A 70 0.47 -6.53 13.35
C GLU A 70 1.68 -5.71 12.88
N LYS A 71 2.55 -6.35 12.10
CA LYS A 71 3.66 -5.71 11.39
C LYS A 71 3.39 -5.78 9.91
N VAL A 72 3.42 -4.63 9.24
CA VAL A 72 3.08 -4.54 7.82
C VAL A 72 4.15 -3.76 7.07
N VAL A 73 4.51 -4.24 5.89
CA VAL A 73 5.38 -3.55 4.94
C VAL A 73 4.60 -3.37 3.65
N VAL A 74 4.69 -2.19 3.04
CA VAL A 74 4.03 -1.90 1.76
C VAL A 74 5.10 -1.64 0.71
N GLU A 75 5.06 -2.42 -0.36
CA GLU A 75 5.89 -2.22 -1.53
C GLU A 75 5.04 -1.69 -2.67
N ILE A 76 5.52 -0.63 -3.32
CA ILE A 76 4.83 0.04 -4.42
C ILE A 76 5.69 -0.11 -5.67
N GLY A 77 5.15 -0.75 -6.66
CA GLY A 77 5.95 -0.97 -7.85
C GLY A 77 5.19 -1.49 -9.03
#